data_86f1d8404a893602d3e6b4ed050ca5cd
#
_entry.id   86f1d8404a893602d3e6b4ed050ca5cd
#
_cell.length_a   1.000
_cell.length_b   1.000
_cell.length_c   1.000
_cell.angle_alpha   90.00
_cell.angle_beta   90.00
_cell.angle_gamma   90.00
#
_symmetry.space_group_name_H-M   'P 1'
#
loop_
_entity.id
_entity.type
_entity.pdbx_description
1 polymer ?
#
loop_
_entity_poly.entity_id
_entity_poly.type
_entity_poly.pdbx_seq_one_letter_code
_entity_poly.pdbx_strand_id
1 'polypeptide(L)'
;MKKHKKWLSICLVVCLIAGTGGALWYRQHKIEERRLSLIYIPKVVDGTNDFWKALILGAKMAAKEYNADIDILAPSEENDVERQNELLKEAIDRKPDAILFSPSSFTESNGLLKEAKEDGIRISFIDSYTEEDIQDLTVATDNLEAGEKLGKFAATLLGPDDQIAIVAHVKGVSTAVEREEGFRKGLGDLADNIVDVVYCDSQYEKSRKLTLELMEKYPNLKMIAGM
;
A
#
# COMPACT_ATOMS: atom_id res chain seq x y z
N MET A 1 27.15 -46.24 -49.99
CA MET A 1 27.66 -45.12 -49.20
C MET A 1 26.74 -43.89 -49.18
N LYS A 2 26.08 -43.41 -50.24
CA LYS A 2 25.23 -42.20 -50.25
C LYS A 2 23.93 -42.34 -49.43
N LYS A 3 23.31 -43.50 -49.27
CA LYS A 3 22.08 -43.74 -48.53
C LYS A 3 22.31 -43.63 -46.99
N HIS A 4 23.40 -44.16 -46.45
CA HIS A 4 23.72 -44.08 -45.01
C HIS A 4 23.98 -42.64 -44.54
N LYS A 5 24.65 -41.80 -45.37
CA LYS A 5 24.88 -40.38 -45.02
C LYS A 5 23.57 -39.60 -44.91
N LYS A 6 22.58 -39.85 -45.79
CA LYS A 6 21.26 -39.19 -45.68
C LYS A 6 20.49 -39.58 -44.41
N TRP A 7 20.53 -40.85 -44.03
CA TRP A 7 19.88 -41.33 -42.79
C TRP A 7 20.53 -40.73 -41.54
N LEU A 8 21.88 -40.66 -41.50
CA LEU A 8 22.58 -40.02 -40.39
C LEU A 8 22.21 -38.53 -40.25
N SER A 9 22.10 -37.81 -41.37
CA SER A 9 21.71 -36.39 -41.35
C SER A 9 20.26 -36.18 -40.84
N ILE A 10 19.35 -37.07 -41.25
CA ILE A 10 17.95 -37.01 -40.78
C ILE A 10 17.86 -37.28 -39.27
N CYS A 11 18.58 -38.30 -38.78
CA CYS A 11 18.62 -38.58 -37.33
C CYS A 11 19.19 -37.41 -36.50
N LEU A 12 20.23 -36.75 -37.02
CA LEU A 12 20.86 -35.62 -36.37
C LEU A 12 19.90 -34.40 -36.25
N VAL A 13 19.15 -34.15 -37.34
CA VAL A 13 18.14 -33.07 -37.35
C VAL A 13 16.98 -33.38 -36.39
N VAL A 14 16.50 -34.61 -36.33
CA VAL A 14 15.44 -35.05 -35.42
C VAL A 14 15.91 -34.94 -33.96
N CYS A 15 17.15 -35.33 -33.65
CA CYS A 15 17.72 -35.18 -32.31
C CYS A 15 17.86 -33.70 -31.90
N LEU A 16 18.25 -32.83 -32.84
CA LEU A 16 18.32 -31.38 -32.57
C LEU A 16 16.93 -30.77 -32.28
N ILE A 17 15.93 -31.14 -33.10
CA ILE A 17 14.55 -30.66 -32.88
C ILE A 17 13.98 -31.19 -31.57
N ALA A 18 14.18 -32.47 -31.25
CA ALA A 18 13.75 -33.05 -29.98
C ALA A 18 14.48 -32.44 -28.80
N GLY A 19 15.78 -32.17 -28.91
CA GLY A 19 16.57 -31.51 -27.85
C GLY A 19 16.17 -30.06 -27.61
N THR A 20 15.95 -29.29 -28.70
CA THR A 20 15.49 -27.89 -28.55
C THR A 20 14.05 -27.81 -28.06
N GLY A 21 13.15 -28.65 -28.55
CA GLY A 21 11.75 -28.76 -28.11
C GLY A 21 11.67 -29.16 -26.63
N GLY A 22 12.47 -30.16 -26.21
CA GLY A 22 12.57 -30.60 -24.83
C GLY A 22 13.13 -29.52 -23.91
N ALA A 23 14.14 -28.77 -24.32
CA ALA A 23 14.72 -27.67 -23.57
C ALA A 23 13.73 -26.49 -23.40
N LEU A 24 12.97 -26.15 -24.43
CA LEU A 24 11.94 -25.13 -24.42
C LEU A 24 10.77 -25.56 -23.52
N TRP A 25 10.31 -26.80 -23.63
CA TRP A 25 9.27 -27.37 -22.77
C TRP A 25 9.69 -27.40 -21.30
N TYR A 26 10.94 -27.84 -21.00
CA TYR A 26 11.49 -27.85 -19.65
C TYR A 26 11.60 -26.46 -19.05
N ARG A 27 12.04 -25.48 -19.87
CA ARG A 27 12.15 -24.08 -19.45
C ARG A 27 10.78 -23.47 -19.16
N GLN A 28 9.77 -23.76 -19.98
CA GLN A 28 8.39 -23.30 -19.80
C GLN A 28 7.74 -23.93 -18.58
N HIS A 29 7.93 -25.26 -18.38
CA HIS A 29 7.41 -25.98 -17.20
C HIS A 29 8.09 -25.54 -15.90
N LYS A 30 9.39 -25.25 -15.95
CA LYS A 30 10.12 -24.74 -14.78
C LYS A 30 9.72 -23.31 -14.39
N ILE A 31 9.25 -22.52 -15.34
CA ILE A 31 8.70 -21.18 -15.09
C ILE A 31 7.31 -21.31 -14.44
N GLU A 32 6.48 -22.27 -14.84
CA GLU A 32 5.17 -22.53 -14.24
C GLU A 32 5.24 -23.08 -12.80
N GLU A 33 6.32 -23.78 -12.45
CA GLU A 33 6.54 -24.33 -11.09
C GLU A 33 7.17 -23.33 -10.11
N ARG A 34 7.72 -22.19 -10.61
CA ARG A 34 8.35 -21.20 -9.73
C ARG A 34 7.27 -20.39 -9.03
N ARG A 35 7.13 -20.59 -7.71
CA ARG A 35 6.28 -19.74 -6.87
C ARG A 35 6.88 -18.35 -6.78
N LEU A 36 6.04 -17.33 -6.92
CA LEU A 36 6.45 -15.95 -6.71
C LEU A 36 6.75 -15.74 -5.23
N SER A 37 7.86 -15.06 -4.95
CA SER A 37 8.24 -14.62 -3.61
C SER A 37 7.81 -13.18 -3.43
N LEU A 38 6.89 -12.95 -2.51
CA LEU A 38 6.33 -11.63 -2.21
C LEU A 38 6.67 -11.23 -0.77
N ILE A 39 6.90 -9.96 -0.55
CA ILE A 39 6.99 -9.39 0.80
C ILE A 39 5.95 -8.27 0.89
N TYR A 40 5.09 -8.32 1.91
CA TYR A 40 4.16 -7.23 2.19
C TYR A 40 4.59 -6.49 3.46
N ILE A 41 4.75 -5.18 3.35
CA ILE A 41 5.10 -4.27 4.44
C ILE A 41 3.91 -3.33 4.68
N PRO A 42 2.93 -3.73 5.52
CA PRO A 42 1.87 -2.83 5.98
C PRO A 42 2.43 -1.78 6.94
N LYS A 43 1.61 -0.79 7.31
CA LYS A 43 2.03 0.23 8.29
C LYS A 43 2.16 -0.35 9.70
N VAL A 44 1.40 -1.38 10.03
CA VAL A 44 1.43 -2.02 11.35
C VAL A 44 0.90 -3.45 11.30
N VAL A 45 1.39 -4.30 12.19
CA VAL A 45 0.74 -5.55 12.59
C VAL A 45 0.28 -5.41 14.03
N ASP A 46 -0.93 -4.89 14.20
CA ASP A 46 -1.56 -4.74 15.49
C ASP A 46 -2.79 -5.67 15.60
N GLY A 47 -2.85 -6.40 16.71
CA GLY A 47 -3.97 -7.30 17.03
C GLY A 47 -5.29 -6.56 17.28
N THR A 48 -5.31 -5.24 17.45
CA THR A 48 -6.50 -4.43 17.75
C THR A 48 -7.06 -3.71 16.53
N ASN A 49 -6.27 -3.50 15.47
CA ASN A 49 -6.68 -2.79 14.26
C ASN A 49 -7.25 -3.76 13.22
N ASP A 50 -8.57 -3.78 13.08
CA ASP A 50 -9.28 -4.70 12.17
C ASP A 50 -9.04 -4.38 10.69
N PHE A 51 -8.71 -3.14 10.33
CA PHE A 51 -8.39 -2.76 8.95
C PHE A 51 -7.14 -3.49 8.47
N TRP A 52 -6.02 -3.39 9.21
CA TRP A 52 -4.77 -4.06 8.84
C TRP A 52 -4.87 -5.57 8.89
N LYS A 53 -5.63 -6.13 9.85
CA LYS A 53 -5.92 -7.57 9.90
C LYS A 53 -6.61 -8.05 8.62
N ALA A 54 -7.66 -7.34 8.19
CA ALA A 54 -8.41 -7.70 6.98
C ALA A 54 -7.53 -7.61 5.74
N LEU A 55 -6.71 -6.57 5.61
CA LEU A 55 -5.82 -6.35 4.48
C LEU A 55 -4.73 -7.44 4.39
N ILE A 56 -4.06 -7.74 5.51
CA ILE A 56 -3.06 -8.81 5.60
C ILE A 56 -3.69 -10.19 5.30
N LEU A 57 -4.89 -10.45 5.81
CA LEU A 57 -5.61 -11.69 5.53
C LEU A 57 -5.92 -11.81 4.03
N GLY A 58 -6.41 -10.74 3.41
CA GLY A 58 -6.68 -10.69 1.97
C GLY A 58 -5.43 -10.98 1.13
N ALA A 59 -4.30 -10.36 1.48
CA ALA A 59 -3.01 -10.59 0.82
C ALA A 59 -2.56 -12.06 0.94
N LYS A 60 -2.67 -12.67 2.13
CA LYS A 60 -2.34 -14.08 2.35
C LYS A 60 -3.29 -15.02 1.58
N MET A 61 -4.57 -14.70 1.50
CA MET A 61 -5.54 -15.48 0.74
C MET A 61 -5.23 -15.44 -0.75
N ALA A 62 -4.95 -14.26 -1.31
CA ALA A 62 -4.55 -14.10 -2.70
C ALA A 62 -3.25 -14.85 -3.01
N ALA A 63 -2.23 -14.71 -2.17
CA ALA A 63 -0.98 -15.44 -2.35
C ALA A 63 -1.21 -16.97 -2.41
N LYS A 64 -2.07 -17.51 -1.53
CA LYS A 64 -2.45 -18.92 -1.55
C LYS A 64 -3.19 -19.30 -2.82
N GLU A 65 -4.14 -18.48 -3.27
CA GLU A 65 -4.94 -18.73 -4.49
C GLU A 65 -4.06 -18.76 -5.75
N TYR A 66 -3.10 -17.84 -5.83
CA TYR A 66 -2.19 -17.72 -6.97
C TYR A 66 -0.88 -18.49 -6.81
N ASN A 67 -0.79 -19.41 -5.83
CA ASN A 67 0.38 -20.24 -5.57
C ASN A 67 1.68 -19.42 -5.39
N ALA A 68 1.60 -18.31 -4.67
CA ALA A 68 2.73 -17.47 -4.31
C ALA A 68 3.08 -17.64 -2.82
N ASP A 69 4.33 -17.36 -2.47
CA ASP A 69 4.79 -17.23 -1.09
C ASP A 69 4.76 -15.77 -0.70
N ILE A 70 4.23 -15.45 0.49
CA ILE A 70 4.16 -14.08 1.00
C ILE A 70 4.62 -14.02 2.46
N ASP A 71 5.60 -13.16 2.73
CA ASP A 71 6.04 -12.81 4.08
C ASP A 71 5.49 -11.43 4.45
N ILE A 72 5.18 -11.26 5.74
CA ILE A 72 4.70 -9.98 6.28
C ILE A 72 5.77 -9.43 7.22
N LEU A 73 6.28 -8.23 6.92
CA LEU A 73 7.21 -7.48 7.76
C LEU A 73 6.52 -6.16 8.14
N ALA A 74 6.39 -5.87 9.43
CA ALA A 74 5.71 -4.65 9.85
C ALA A 74 6.28 -4.07 11.14
N PRO A 75 6.24 -2.75 11.31
CA PRO A 75 6.49 -2.12 12.60
C PRO A 75 5.35 -2.42 13.58
N SER A 76 5.55 -2.07 14.85
CA SER A 76 4.55 -2.20 15.91
C SER A 76 3.57 -1.03 15.98
N GLU A 77 3.90 0.11 15.36
CA GLU A 77 3.10 1.34 15.33
C GLU A 77 3.06 1.92 13.92
N GLU A 78 1.92 2.51 13.51
CA GLU A 78 1.73 3.05 12.15
C GLU A 78 2.63 4.26 11.82
N ASN A 79 3.04 5.02 12.83
CA ASN A 79 3.87 6.21 12.69
C ASN A 79 5.37 5.93 12.83
N ASP A 80 5.78 4.67 12.99
CA ASP A 80 7.20 4.28 13.08
C ASP A 80 7.81 4.13 11.67
N VAL A 81 8.05 5.28 11.03
CA VAL A 81 8.60 5.35 9.67
C VAL A 81 10.02 4.83 9.61
N GLU A 82 10.84 5.08 10.65
CA GLU A 82 12.22 4.60 10.72
C GLU A 82 12.26 3.07 10.68
N ARG A 83 11.47 2.42 11.55
CA ARG A 83 11.36 0.97 11.57
C ARG A 83 10.80 0.40 10.27
N GLN A 84 9.83 1.07 9.66
CA GLN A 84 9.29 0.64 8.36
C GLN A 84 10.36 0.69 7.27
N ASN A 85 11.20 1.72 7.24
CA ASN A 85 12.32 1.84 6.30
C ASN A 85 13.40 0.78 6.52
N GLU A 86 13.71 0.43 7.79
CA GLU A 86 14.60 -0.70 8.08
C GLU A 86 14.05 -2.02 7.52
N LEU A 87 12.76 -2.28 7.70
CA LEU A 87 12.09 -3.46 7.17
C LEU A 87 12.03 -3.47 5.64
N LEU A 88 11.86 -2.29 5.02
CA LEU A 88 11.95 -2.15 3.57
C LEU A 88 13.35 -2.50 3.06
N LYS A 89 14.39 -2.03 3.74
CA LYS A 89 15.78 -2.40 3.41
C LYS A 89 16.02 -3.90 3.56
N GLU A 90 15.55 -4.51 4.65
CA GLU A 90 15.60 -5.97 4.83
C GLU A 90 14.90 -6.71 3.68
N ALA A 91 13.72 -6.22 3.26
CA ALA A 91 12.98 -6.81 2.16
C ALA A 91 13.74 -6.72 0.83
N ILE A 92 14.38 -5.58 0.53
CA ILE A 92 15.21 -5.39 -0.66
C ILE A 92 16.38 -6.38 -0.68
N ASP A 93 17.09 -6.51 0.44
CA ASP A 93 18.24 -7.43 0.57
C ASP A 93 17.86 -8.91 0.35
N ARG A 94 16.58 -9.28 0.60
CA ARG A 94 16.03 -10.63 0.35
C ARG A 94 15.67 -10.89 -1.12
N LYS A 95 15.68 -9.87 -1.98
CA LYS A 95 15.43 -9.93 -3.43
C LYS A 95 14.16 -10.69 -3.81
N PRO A 96 12.98 -10.29 -3.30
CA PRO A 96 11.71 -10.91 -3.69
C PRO A 96 11.35 -10.55 -5.14
N ASP A 97 10.38 -11.25 -5.72
CA ASP A 97 9.82 -10.87 -7.03
C ASP A 97 9.03 -9.56 -6.98
N ALA A 98 8.37 -9.30 -5.83
CA ALA A 98 7.70 -8.02 -5.60
C ALA A 98 7.61 -7.67 -4.10
N ILE A 99 7.58 -6.37 -3.84
CA ILE A 99 7.26 -5.78 -2.54
C ILE A 99 5.91 -5.08 -2.64
N LEU A 100 4.97 -5.50 -1.79
CA LEU A 100 3.74 -4.77 -1.52
C LEU A 100 4.05 -3.83 -0.35
N PHE A 101 3.78 -2.55 -0.49
CA PHE A 101 4.19 -1.55 0.49
C PHE A 101 3.05 -0.59 0.80
N SER A 102 2.80 -0.35 2.08
CA SER A 102 1.86 0.67 2.56
C SER A 102 2.65 1.76 3.27
N PRO A 103 3.16 2.79 2.57
CA PRO A 103 4.06 3.76 3.17
C PRO A 103 3.42 4.53 4.33
N SER A 104 4.15 4.65 5.43
CA SER A 104 3.81 5.46 6.62
C SER A 104 4.25 6.93 6.49
N SER A 105 4.99 7.26 5.43
CA SER A 105 5.40 8.63 5.08
C SER A 105 5.22 8.87 3.59
N PHE A 106 4.86 10.11 3.23
CA PHE A 106 4.70 10.51 1.84
C PHE A 106 6.05 10.67 1.10
N THR A 107 7.15 10.86 1.82
CA THR A 107 8.46 11.22 1.25
C THR A 107 9.62 10.32 1.65
N GLU A 108 9.65 9.80 2.88
CA GLU A 108 10.87 9.28 3.49
C GLU A 108 11.35 7.94 2.92
N SER A 109 10.47 7.15 2.27
CA SER A 109 10.82 5.84 1.70
C SER A 109 11.30 5.90 0.25
N ASN A 110 11.23 7.06 -0.42
CA ASN A 110 11.47 7.19 -1.86
C ASN A 110 12.86 6.68 -2.29
N GLY A 111 13.89 6.95 -1.50
CA GLY A 111 15.26 6.49 -1.80
C GLY A 111 15.38 4.97 -1.86
N LEU A 112 14.82 4.27 -0.86
CA LEU A 112 14.83 2.81 -0.79
C LEU A 112 13.95 2.19 -1.88
N LEU A 113 12.81 2.80 -2.20
CA LEU A 113 11.93 2.33 -3.27
C LEU A 113 12.61 2.42 -4.65
N LYS A 114 13.39 3.46 -4.90
CA LYS A 114 14.23 3.56 -6.11
C LYS A 114 15.29 2.47 -6.17
N GLU A 115 15.99 2.21 -5.05
CA GLU A 115 16.96 1.12 -4.94
C GLU A 115 16.29 -0.23 -5.28
N ALA A 116 15.11 -0.50 -4.73
CA ALA A 116 14.34 -1.71 -5.03
C ALA A 116 14.03 -1.85 -6.53
N LYS A 117 13.64 -0.76 -7.18
CA LYS A 117 13.38 -0.75 -8.65
C LYS A 117 14.64 -1.00 -9.46
N GLU A 118 15.78 -0.41 -9.08
CA GLU A 118 17.08 -0.63 -9.73
C GLU A 118 17.53 -2.09 -9.60
N ASP A 119 17.22 -2.75 -8.48
CA ASP A 119 17.44 -4.19 -8.26
C ASP A 119 16.43 -5.09 -9.01
N GLY A 120 15.48 -4.50 -9.75
CA GLY A 120 14.48 -5.21 -10.56
C GLY A 120 13.30 -5.76 -9.76
N ILE A 121 13.12 -5.33 -8.52
CA ILE A 121 11.99 -5.70 -7.67
C ILE A 121 10.76 -4.89 -8.10
N ARG A 122 9.61 -5.56 -8.27
CA ARG A 122 8.35 -4.88 -8.55
C ARG A 122 7.77 -4.31 -7.28
N ILE A 123 7.17 -3.11 -7.39
CA ILE A 123 6.58 -2.39 -6.25
C ILE A 123 5.10 -2.18 -6.47
N SER A 124 4.29 -2.58 -5.50
CA SER A 124 2.87 -2.27 -5.46
C SER A 124 2.52 -1.51 -4.20
N PHE A 125 1.96 -0.32 -4.33
CA PHE A 125 1.43 0.41 -3.19
C PHE A 125 0.04 -0.10 -2.82
N ILE A 126 -0.18 -0.27 -1.52
CA ILE A 126 -1.45 -0.73 -0.94
C ILE A 126 -1.91 0.29 0.09
N ASP A 127 -3.15 0.78 -0.03
CA ASP A 127 -3.78 1.77 0.84
C ASP A 127 -3.22 3.19 0.69
N SER A 128 -1.92 3.38 0.78
CA SER A 128 -1.22 4.67 0.69
C SER A 128 -0.09 4.61 -0.33
N TYR A 129 0.46 5.75 -0.69
CA TYR A 129 1.54 5.89 -1.67
C TYR A 129 2.46 7.05 -1.29
N THR A 130 3.59 7.17 -1.99
CA THR A 130 4.55 8.27 -1.83
C THR A 130 4.34 9.35 -2.89
N GLU A 131 4.98 10.51 -2.74
CA GLU A 131 4.87 11.62 -3.69
C GLU A 131 5.46 11.32 -5.07
N GLU A 132 6.37 10.35 -5.14
CA GLU A 132 7.02 9.96 -6.38
C GLU A 132 6.33 8.75 -7.02
N ASP A 133 6.21 8.77 -8.35
CA ASP A 133 5.59 7.69 -9.14
C ASP A 133 6.59 6.55 -9.41
N ILE A 134 6.90 5.79 -8.35
CA ILE A 134 7.92 4.73 -8.38
C ILE A 134 7.31 3.35 -8.62
N GLN A 135 6.09 3.13 -8.19
CA GLN A 135 5.41 1.83 -8.18
C GLN A 135 5.02 1.34 -9.58
N ASP A 136 4.76 0.03 -9.68
CA ASP A 136 4.16 -0.59 -10.87
C ASP A 136 2.62 -0.59 -10.79
N LEU A 137 2.07 -0.58 -9.57
CA LEU A 137 0.63 -0.62 -9.29
C LEU A 137 0.31 0.08 -7.97
N THR A 138 -0.85 0.73 -7.91
CA THR A 138 -1.44 1.23 -6.66
C THR A 138 -2.84 0.67 -6.48
N VAL A 139 -3.14 0.16 -5.30
CA VAL A 139 -4.48 -0.26 -4.87
C VAL A 139 -4.85 0.53 -3.62
N ALA A 140 -5.67 1.54 -3.78
CA ALA A 140 -6.06 2.46 -2.72
C ALA A 140 -7.49 2.96 -2.92
N THR A 141 -8.07 3.53 -1.87
CA THR A 141 -9.27 4.34 -1.96
C THR A 141 -8.93 5.67 -2.65
N ASP A 142 -9.85 6.22 -3.44
CA ASP A 142 -9.80 7.63 -3.83
C ASP A 142 -10.12 8.49 -2.60
N ASN A 143 -9.06 8.83 -1.85
CA ASN A 143 -9.18 9.53 -0.58
C ASN A 143 -9.61 10.99 -0.76
N LEU A 144 -9.23 11.61 -1.87
CA LEU A 144 -9.66 12.97 -2.20
C LEU A 144 -11.18 13.00 -2.44
N GLU A 145 -11.68 12.07 -3.26
CA GLU A 145 -13.13 11.96 -3.53
C GLU A 145 -13.91 11.58 -2.27
N ALA A 146 -13.37 10.66 -1.44
CA ALA A 146 -14.01 10.27 -0.18
C ALA A 146 -14.10 11.45 0.79
N GLY A 147 -13.03 12.24 0.93
CA GLY A 147 -13.02 13.47 1.73
C GLY A 147 -14.01 14.50 1.18
N GLU A 148 -14.04 14.71 -0.13
CA GLU A 148 -14.99 15.67 -0.77
C GLU A 148 -16.44 15.29 -0.54
N LYS A 149 -16.79 14.00 -0.65
CA LYS A 149 -18.13 13.50 -0.35
C LYS A 149 -18.51 13.75 1.12
N LEU A 150 -17.60 13.48 2.04
CA LEU A 150 -17.81 13.76 3.46
C LEU A 150 -18.03 15.27 3.71
N GLY A 151 -17.17 16.12 3.12
CA GLY A 151 -17.28 17.58 3.25
C GLY A 151 -18.60 18.12 2.71
N LYS A 152 -19.02 17.67 1.53
CA LYS A 152 -20.34 18.05 0.95
C LYS A 152 -21.49 17.64 1.85
N PHE A 153 -21.45 16.44 2.43
CA PHE A 153 -22.45 15.99 3.37
C PHE A 153 -22.43 16.84 4.66
N ALA A 154 -21.25 17.08 5.22
CA ALA A 154 -21.08 17.91 6.41
C ALA A 154 -21.65 19.33 6.21
N ALA A 155 -21.40 19.95 5.07
CA ALA A 155 -21.93 21.26 4.71
C ALA A 155 -23.47 21.34 4.73
N THR A 156 -24.18 20.23 4.49
CA THR A 156 -25.64 20.20 4.59
C THR A 156 -26.17 20.26 6.03
N LEU A 157 -25.30 20.01 7.03
CA LEU A 157 -25.65 19.92 8.45
C LEU A 157 -25.20 21.14 9.27
N LEU A 158 -24.38 22.00 8.67
CA LEU A 158 -23.69 23.08 9.36
C LEU A 158 -24.21 24.46 8.94
N GLY A 159 -24.28 25.36 9.91
CA GLY A 159 -24.49 26.79 9.68
C GLY A 159 -23.18 27.54 9.45
N PRO A 160 -23.25 28.83 9.04
CA PRO A 160 -22.09 29.63 8.65
C PRO A 160 -21.07 29.86 9.78
N ASP A 161 -21.51 29.81 11.04
CA ASP A 161 -20.67 30.10 12.23
C ASP A 161 -20.33 28.82 13.04
N ASP A 162 -20.72 27.64 12.56
CA ASP A 162 -20.50 26.39 13.26
C ASP A 162 -19.03 25.94 13.16
N GLN A 163 -18.41 25.69 14.32
CA GLN A 163 -17.00 25.25 14.41
C GLN A 163 -16.87 23.76 14.11
N ILE A 164 -15.79 23.41 13.39
CA ILE A 164 -15.46 22.05 12.95
C ILE A 164 -14.06 21.70 13.48
N ALA A 165 -13.87 20.46 13.95
CA ALA A 165 -12.54 19.91 14.20
C ALA A 165 -12.35 18.62 13.39
N ILE A 166 -11.09 18.27 13.12
CA ILE A 166 -10.71 17.04 12.44
C ILE A 166 -9.86 16.18 13.39
N VAL A 167 -10.22 14.90 13.50
CA VAL A 167 -9.38 13.87 14.11
C VAL A 167 -8.91 12.94 13.00
N ALA A 168 -7.67 13.14 12.55
CA ALA A 168 -7.04 12.34 11.51
C ALA A 168 -6.17 11.22 12.11
N HIS A 169 -5.84 10.21 11.30
CA HIS A 169 -5.05 9.07 11.77
C HIS A 169 -3.55 9.42 11.92
N VAL A 170 -2.74 9.43 10.88
CA VAL A 170 -1.29 9.69 10.95
C VAL A 170 -0.93 10.92 10.13
N LYS A 171 -0.15 11.81 10.71
CA LYS A 171 0.27 13.05 10.03
C LYS A 171 1.23 12.74 8.88
N GLY A 172 0.99 13.34 7.70
CA GLY A 172 1.92 13.29 6.57
C GLY A 172 1.85 12.00 5.74
N VAL A 173 0.84 11.15 5.95
CA VAL A 173 0.54 10.04 5.02
C VAL A 173 -0.44 10.50 3.95
N SER A 174 -0.34 9.95 2.73
CA SER A 174 -1.18 10.34 1.60
C SER A 174 -2.67 10.28 1.93
N THR A 175 -3.11 9.22 2.59
CA THR A 175 -4.51 9.00 2.97
C THR A 175 -5.08 10.09 3.88
N ALA A 176 -4.29 10.59 4.85
CA ALA A 176 -4.72 11.68 5.74
C ALA A 176 -4.75 13.03 5.01
N VAL A 177 -3.70 13.30 4.22
CA VAL A 177 -3.58 14.56 3.47
C VAL A 177 -4.73 14.71 2.50
N GLU A 178 -5.00 13.70 1.69
CA GLU A 178 -6.05 13.74 0.66
C GLU A 178 -7.46 13.80 1.25
N ARG A 179 -7.73 13.03 2.31
CA ARG A 179 -9.04 13.10 2.98
C ARG A 179 -9.30 14.48 3.56
N GLU A 180 -8.30 15.11 4.19
CA GLU A 180 -8.44 16.48 4.69
C GLU A 180 -8.64 17.48 3.55
N GLU A 181 -7.83 17.39 2.48
CA GLU A 181 -7.96 18.28 1.30
C GLU A 181 -9.35 18.13 0.66
N GLY A 182 -9.78 16.90 0.42
CA GLY A 182 -11.11 16.62 -0.11
C GLY A 182 -12.22 17.15 0.78
N PHE A 183 -12.10 16.98 2.11
CA PHE A 183 -13.07 17.46 3.07
C PHE A 183 -13.20 18.98 3.04
N ARG A 184 -12.07 19.70 3.03
CA ARG A 184 -12.05 21.17 2.89
C ARG A 184 -12.70 21.62 1.57
N LYS A 185 -12.37 20.94 0.48
CA LYS A 185 -12.98 21.18 -0.84
C LYS A 185 -14.50 20.98 -0.80
N GLY A 186 -14.95 19.91 -0.16
CA GLY A 186 -16.38 19.58 -0.03
C GLY A 186 -17.15 20.55 0.86
N LEU A 187 -16.52 21.10 1.90
CA LEU A 187 -17.10 22.13 2.76
C LEU A 187 -17.30 23.48 2.06
N GLY A 188 -16.48 23.78 1.04
CA GLY A 188 -16.50 25.10 0.38
C GLY A 188 -16.14 26.21 1.38
N ASP A 189 -16.99 27.27 1.44
CA ASP A 189 -16.76 28.43 2.31
C ASP A 189 -16.73 28.06 3.82
N LEU A 190 -17.32 26.93 4.22
CA LEU A 190 -17.26 26.45 5.61
C LEU A 190 -15.91 25.85 6.00
N ALA A 191 -14.97 25.68 5.07
CA ALA A 191 -13.63 25.17 5.37
C ALA A 191 -12.85 26.07 6.35
N ASP A 192 -13.11 27.37 6.32
CA ASP A 192 -12.50 28.35 7.23
C ASP A 192 -12.98 28.17 8.69
N ASN A 193 -14.07 27.45 8.92
CA ASN A 193 -14.59 27.14 10.24
C ASN A 193 -13.91 25.93 10.90
N ILE A 194 -12.91 25.32 10.25
CA ILE A 194 -12.08 24.27 10.84
C ILE A 194 -11.12 24.91 11.84
N VAL A 195 -11.41 24.73 13.13
CA VAL A 195 -10.68 25.36 14.24
C VAL A 195 -9.46 24.56 14.69
N ASP A 196 -9.43 23.24 14.41
CA ASP A 196 -8.30 22.38 14.80
C ASP A 196 -8.23 21.09 13.96
N VAL A 197 -7.01 20.56 13.78
CA VAL A 197 -6.73 19.26 13.19
C VAL A 197 -5.74 18.53 14.09
N VAL A 198 -6.16 17.38 14.63
CA VAL A 198 -5.34 16.56 15.52
C VAL A 198 -5.13 15.15 14.97
N TYR A 199 -4.04 14.48 15.37
CA TYR A 199 -3.65 13.18 14.83
C TYR A 199 -3.59 12.13 15.94
N CYS A 200 -4.37 11.05 15.76
CA CYS A 200 -4.52 9.99 16.74
C CYS A 200 -3.60 8.77 16.54
N ASP A 201 -2.75 8.78 15.52
CA ASP A 201 -1.83 7.68 15.18
C ASP A 201 -2.54 6.32 15.09
N SER A 202 -3.78 6.32 14.57
CA SER A 202 -4.67 5.14 14.48
C SER A 202 -4.97 4.44 15.80
N GLN A 203 -4.73 5.13 16.94
CA GLN A 203 -4.94 4.61 18.29
C GLN A 203 -6.30 5.04 18.86
N TYR A 204 -7.16 4.09 19.21
CA TYR A 204 -8.51 4.36 19.72
C TYR A 204 -8.51 5.22 20.99
N GLU A 205 -7.66 4.89 21.96
CA GLU A 205 -7.59 5.66 23.22
C GLU A 205 -7.06 7.08 23.02
N LYS A 206 -6.08 7.26 22.11
CA LYS A 206 -5.58 8.59 21.74
C LYS A 206 -6.66 9.39 21.03
N SER A 207 -7.39 8.78 20.10
CA SER A 207 -8.52 9.42 19.41
C SER A 207 -9.58 9.88 20.41
N ARG A 208 -9.96 9.00 21.34
CA ARG A 208 -10.91 9.33 22.41
C ARG A 208 -10.43 10.52 23.26
N LYS A 209 -9.17 10.50 23.69
CA LYS A 209 -8.58 11.58 24.51
C LYS A 209 -8.59 12.90 23.74
N LEU A 210 -8.09 12.92 22.51
CA LEU A 210 -8.06 14.12 21.66
C LEU A 210 -9.45 14.68 21.40
N THR A 211 -10.44 13.81 21.18
CA THR A 211 -11.84 14.20 20.99
C THR A 211 -12.38 14.95 22.23
N LEU A 212 -12.11 14.44 23.43
CA LEU A 212 -12.53 15.11 24.67
C LEU A 212 -11.81 16.45 24.86
N GLU A 213 -10.52 16.52 24.58
CA GLU A 213 -9.73 17.77 24.64
C GLU A 213 -10.27 18.83 23.66
N LEU A 214 -10.65 18.43 22.44
CA LEU A 214 -11.27 19.32 21.44
C LEU A 214 -12.61 19.86 21.95
N MET A 215 -13.47 19.01 22.52
CA MET A 215 -14.76 19.43 23.06
C MET A 215 -14.62 20.38 24.25
N GLU A 216 -13.60 20.20 25.07
CA GLU A 216 -13.30 21.10 26.22
C GLU A 216 -12.73 22.44 25.72
N LYS A 217 -11.79 22.40 24.74
CA LYS A 217 -11.11 23.57 24.17
C LYS A 217 -12.04 24.46 23.36
N TYR A 218 -13.00 23.85 22.65
CA TYR A 218 -13.92 24.54 21.75
C TYR A 218 -15.39 24.29 22.16
N PRO A 219 -15.94 25.06 23.13
CA PRO A 219 -17.32 24.84 23.61
C PRO A 219 -18.41 24.98 22.54
N ASN A 220 -18.12 25.68 21.44
CA ASN A 220 -19.03 25.88 20.32
C ASN A 220 -18.80 24.89 19.18
N LEU A 221 -18.00 23.86 19.41
CA LEU A 221 -17.73 22.82 18.42
C LEU A 221 -19.01 22.09 18.04
N LYS A 222 -19.35 22.10 16.76
CA LYS A 222 -20.59 21.52 16.24
C LYS A 222 -20.36 20.17 15.61
N MET A 223 -19.18 19.97 15.01
CA MET A 223 -18.83 18.76 14.30
C MET A 223 -17.39 18.35 14.57
N ILE A 224 -17.16 17.04 14.70
CA ILE A 224 -15.85 16.42 14.64
C ILE A 224 -15.87 15.45 13.46
N ALA A 225 -14.98 15.67 12.49
CA ALA A 225 -14.80 14.76 11.36
C ALA A 225 -13.68 13.76 11.69
N GLY A 226 -13.98 12.47 11.66
CA GLY A 226 -12.98 11.39 11.78
C GLY A 226 -12.47 10.98 10.41
N MET A 227 -11.14 10.93 10.22
CA MET A 227 -10.50 10.63 8.93
C MET A 227 -9.35 9.64 9.05
#